data_5abd4a8d9768692b51b8d5f7772a7280
#
_entry.id   5abd4a8d9768692b51b8d5f7772a7280
#
_cell.length_a   1.000
_cell.length_b   1.000
_cell.length_c   1.000
_cell.angle_alpha   90.00
_cell.angle_beta   90.00
_cell.angle_gamma   90.00
#
_symmetry.space_group_name_H-M   'P 1'
#
loop_
_entity.id
_entity.type
_entity.pdbx_description
1 polymer ?
#
loop_
_entity_poly.entity_id
_entity_poly.type
_entity_poly.pdbx_seq_one_letter_code
_entity_poly.pdbx_strand_id
1 'polypeptide(L)'
;EKLLPEIKNEELKSYYIGFMNNTMEISKAYQRRLLDGMKVAFSGVKGAFADIAVKRIFPYAERMPYKNFKAAYKAVENGECDCAVLPIENSYEGDVGQVMDLTYFGSLYINGIFDLPVEQNLFGTKDASINDIKSVISHKQALGQCAEYINEHGFDTHEEVNTAVAAKKVFETNDKTLGVICSIEAGEEYGLKLLDRKINKNSTNTTRFAVFS
;
A
#
# COMPACT_ATOMS: atom_id res chain seq x y z
N GLU A 1 -29.35 18.85 23.02
CA GLU A 1 -29.86 18.78 24.41
C GLU A 1 -31.10 19.70 24.64
N LYS A 2 -31.17 20.90 24.05
CA LYS A 2 -32.30 21.84 24.30
C LYS A 2 -33.68 21.35 23.78
N LEU A 3 -33.74 20.48 22.80
CA LEU A 3 -34.99 19.96 22.22
C LEU A 3 -35.48 18.64 22.85
N LEU A 4 -34.63 17.95 23.62
CA LEU A 4 -35.01 16.71 24.31
C LEU A 4 -36.20 16.82 25.27
N PRO A 5 -36.37 17.89 26.04
CA PRO A 5 -37.52 18.05 26.93
C PRO A 5 -38.87 18.23 26.19
N GLU A 6 -38.83 18.63 24.92
CA GLU A 6 -40.06 18.86 24.13
C GLU A 6 -40.61 17.57 23.50
N ILE A 7 -39.82 16.49 23.49
CA ILE A 7 -40.24 15.20 22.95
C ILE A 7 -40.96 14.40 24.04
N LYS A 8 -42.28 14.37 24.00
CA LYS A 8 -43.13 13.70 25.00
C LYS A 8 -43.19 12.19 24.87
N ASN A 9 -42.88 11.63 23.71
CA ASN A 9 -42.87 10.19 23.46
C ASN A 9 -41.48 9.60 23.70
N GLU A 10 -41.35 8.71 24.71
CA GLU A 10 -40.07 8.11 25.10
C GLU A 10 -39.47 7.26 23.99
N GLU A 11 -40.26 6.53 23.21
CA GLU A 11 -39.78 5.78 22.07
C GLU A 11 -39.17 6.71 21.01
N LEU A 12 -39.90 7.76 20.64
CA LEU A 12 -39.42 8.77 19.68
C LEU A 12 -38.16 9.49 20.19
N LYS A 13 -38.06 9.69 21.49
CA LYS A 13 -36.89 10.30 22.14
C LYS A 13 -35.63 9.45 21.95
N SER A 14 -35.72 8.11 22.07
CA SER A 14 -34.59 7.19 21.84
C SER A 14 -34.11 7.24 20.41
N TYR A 15 -34.99 7.23 19.42
CA TYR A 15 -34.66 7.41 17.99
C TYR A 15 -34.04 8.77 17.70
N TYR A 16 -34.57 9.85 18.31
CA TYR A 16 -34.00 11.19 18.17
C TYR A 16 -32.57 11.28 18.71
N ILE A 17 -32.29 10.69 19.88
CA ILE A 17 -30.95 10.65 20.47
C ILE A 17 -30.01 9.88 19.53
N GLY A 18 -30.43 8.71 19.03
CA GLY A 18 -29.65 7.92 18.08
C GLY A 18 -29.32 8.70 16.81
N PHE A 19 -30.32 9.35 16.22
CA PHE A 19 -30.13 10.20 15.03
C PHE A 19 -29.16 11.36 15.28
N MET A 20 -29.33 12.09 16.41
CA MET A 20 -28.46 13.22 16.74
C MET A 20 -27.04 12.78 17.02
N ASN A 21 -26.83 11.67 17.71
CA ASN A 21 -25.49 11.12 17.95
C ASN A 21 -24.80 10.73 16.65
N ASN A 22 -25.50 10.02 15.77
CA ASN A 22 -24.97 9.66 14.46
C ASN A 22 -24.65 10.89 13.62
N THR A 23 -25.52 11.90 13.60
CA THR A 23 -25.29 13.17 12.88
C THR A 23 -24.05 13.89 13.43
N MET A 24 -23.86 13.91 14.76
CA MET A 24 -22.68 14.52 15.39
C MET A 24 -21.40 13.76 15.03
N GLU A 25 -21.42 12.44 15.04
CA GLU A 25 -20.24 11.64 14.67
C GLU A 25 -19.86 11.85 13.19
N ILE A 26 -20.83 11.87 12.27
CA ILE A 26 -20.60 12.21 10.87
C ILE A 26 -19.99 13.62 10.73
N SER A 27 -20.57 14.61 11.44
CA SER A 27 -20.06 15.98 11.41
C SER A 27 -18.63 16.09 11.94
N LYS A 28 -18.32 15.41 13.05
CA LYS A 28 -16.97 15.37 13.62
C LYS A 28 -15.98 14.71 12.68
N ALA A 29 -16.35 13.60 12.03
CA ALA A 29 -15.52 12.91 11.04
C ALA A 29 -15.22 13.82 9.86
N TYR A 30 -16.22 14.52 9.33
CA TYR A 30 -16.05 15.49 8.26
C TYR A 30 -15.16 16.67 8.66
N GLN A 31 -15.35 17.24 9.86
CA GLN A 31 -14.52 18.33 10.38
C GLN A 31 -13.06 17.89 10.57
N ARG A 32 -12.85 16.68 11.11
CA ARG A 32 -11.51 16.08 11.25
C ARG A 32 -10.82 15.95 9.91
N ARG A 33 -11.53 15.43 8.90
CA ARG A 33 -11.03 15.31 7.54
C ARG A 33 -10.66 16.65 6.91
N LEU A 34 -11.42 17.73 7.22
CA LEU A 34 -11.11 19.08 6.74
C LEU A 34 -9.88 19.69 7.42
N LEU A 35 -9.65 19.38 8.71
CA LEU A 35 -8.55 19.91 9.50
C LEU A 35 -7.26 19.11 9.36
N ASP A 36 -7.37 17.78 9.41
CA ASP A 36 -6.22 16.86 9.47
C ASP A 36 -5.88 16.23 8.10
N GLY A 37 -6.76 16.43 7.10
CA GLY A 37 -6.69 15.71 5.83
C GLY A 37 -7.22 14.28 5.91
N MET A 38 -7.30 13.61 4.76
CA MET A 38 -7.73 12.21 4.67
C MET A 38 -6.57 11.29 5.08
N LYS A 39 -6.82 10.34 6.00
CA LYS A 39 -5.85 9.32 6.43
C LYS A 39 -6.18 7.98 5.80
N VAL A 40 -5.23 7.40 5.08
CA VAL A 40 -5.41 6.13 4.38
C VAL A 40 -4.43 5.09 4.89
N ALA A 41 -4.98 4.02 5.48
CA ALA A 41 -4.20 2.89 5.98
C ALA A 41 -3.75 1.98 4.83
N PHE A 42 -2.54 1.45 4.93
CA PHE A 42 -2.05 0.40 4.05
C PHE A 42 -1.10 -0.54 4.80
N SER A 43 -0.90 -1.75 4.26
CA SER A 43 0.05 -2.71 4.85
C SER A 43 1.41 -2.62 4.18
N GLY A 44 2.46 -2.53 4.98
CA GLY A 44 3.85 -2.49 4.52
C GLY A 44 4.58 -1.19 4.88
N VAL A 45 5.54 -0.82 4.07
CA VAL A 45 6.40 0.36 4.26
C VAL A 45 6.23 1.34 3.09
N LYS A 46 6.70 2.57 3.27
CA LYS A 46 6.74 3.56 2.18
C LYS A 46 7.53 3.02 0.99
N GLY A 47 7.03 3.27 -0.21
CA GLY A 47 7.59 2.74 -1.45
C GLY A 47 7.16 1.31 -1.82
N ALA A 48 6.46 0.58 -0.94
CA ALA A 48 5.83 -0.69 -1.30
C ALA A 48 4.63 -0.50 -2.24
N PHE A 49 4.22 -1.54 -2.98
CA PHE A 49 3.12 -1.44 -3.95
C PHE A 49 1.80 -0.96 -3.33
N ALA A 50 1.52 -1.30 -2.07
CA ALA A 50 0.34 -0.79 -1.37
C ALA A 50 0.42 0.73 -1.11
N ASP A 51 1.59 1.26 -0.75
CA ASP A 51 1.83 2.70 -0.61
C ASP A 51 1.66 3.43 -1.96
N ILE A 52 2.17 2.83 -3.05
CA ILE A 52 2.01 3.35 -4.41
C ILE A 52 0.53 3.39 -4.79
N ALA A 53 -0.23 2.32 -4.49
CA ALA A 53 -1.67 2.28 -4.72
C ALA A 53 -2.37 3.42 -3.98
N VAL A 54 -2.08 3.62 -2.69
CA VAL A 54 -2.64 4.76 -1.92
C VAL A 54 -2.32 6.08 -2.58
N LYS A 55 -1.06 6.33 -2.95
CA LYS A 55 -0.62 7.57 -3.60
C LYS A 55 -1.37 7.85 -4.92
N ARG A 56 -1.65 6.79 -5.70
CA ARG A 56 -2.36 6.94 -6.99
C ARG A 56 -3.87 7.15 -6.82
N ILE A 57 -4.50 6.46 -5.85
CA ILE A 57 -5.93 6.58 -5.58
C ILE A 57 -6.24 7.89 -4.83
N PHE A 58 -5.40 8.24 -3.86
CA PHE A 58 -5.57 9.37 -2.94
C PHE A 58 -4.30 10.23 -2.88
N PRO A 59 -4.02 11.06 -3.92
CA PRO A 59 -2.74 11.79 -4.05
C PRO A 59 -2.42 12.74 -2.89
N TYR A 60 -3.45 13.23 -2.21
CA TYR A 60 -3.33 14.22 -1.13
C TYR A 60 -3.59 13.65 0.27
N ALA A 61 -3.77 12.33 0.39
CA ALA A 61 -4.01 11.70 1.68
C ALA A 61 -2.71 11.53 2.48
N GLU A 62 -2.84 11.59 3.79
CA GLU A 62 -1.81 11.11 4.71
C GLU A 62 -1.78 9.57 4.64
N ARG A 63 -0.63 9.02 4.26
CA ARG A 63 -0.44 7.58 4.04
C ARG A 63 0.08 6.93 5.32
N MET A 64 -0.76 6.08 5.93
CA MET A 64 -0.51 5.46 7.23
C MET A 64 -0.06 4.00 7.07
N PRO A 65 1.23 3.68 7.28
CA PRO A 65 1.74 2.31 7.15
C PRO A 65 1.39 1.46 8.39
N TYR A 66 0.95 0.23 8.14
CA TYR A 66 0.69 -0.76 9.18
C TYR A 66 1.46 -2.06 8.89
N LYS A 67 1.77 -2.81 9.95
CA LYS A 67 2.62 -4.02 9.88
C LYS A 67 2.00 -5.18 9.07
N ASN A 68 0.69 -5.23 8.95
CA ASN A 68 -0.04 -6.29 8.23
C ASN A 68 -1.44 -5.82 7.82
N PHE A 69 -2.13 -6.61 6.98
CA PHE A 69 -3.47 -6.29 6.48
C PHE A 69 -4.50 -6.09 7.59
N LYS A 70 -4.48 -6.99 8.60
CA LYS A 70 -5.41 -6.91 9.73
C LYS A 70 -5.25 -5.62 10.54
N ALA A 71 -4.00 -5.17 10.76
CA ALA A 71 -3.75 -3.93 11.49
C ALA A 71 -4.23 -2.70 10.70
N ALA A 72 -4.01 -2.65 9.37
CA ALA A 72 -4.52 -1.57 8.53
C ALA A 72 -6.06 -1.55 8.49
N TYR A 73 -6.70 -2.72 8.38
CA TYR A 73 -8.15 -2.86 8.42
C TYR A 73 -8.74 -2.37 9.76
N LYS A 74 -8.14 -2.81 10.87
CA LYS A 74 -8.53 -2.42 12.23
C LYS A 74 -8.41 -0.92 12.50
N ALA A 75 -7.42 -0.25 11.92
CA ALA A 75 -7.27 1.20 12.04
C ALA A 75 -8.49 1.96 11.49
N VAL A 76 -9.14 1.41 10.45
CA VAL A 76 -10.38 1.99 9.92
C VAL A 76 -11.57 1.66 10.82
N GLU A 77 -11.71 0.42 11.29
CA GLU A 77 -12.76 0.04 12.24
C GLU A 77 -12.71 0.87 13.52
N ASN A 78 -11.51 1.23 13.98
CA ASN A 78 -11.30 2.06 15.17
C ASN A 78 -11.45 3.58 14.90
N GLY A 79 -11.64 4.00 13.64
CA GLY A 79 -11.73 5.41 13.26
C GLY A 79 -10.38 6.17 13.31
N GLU A 80 -9.25 5.47 13.31
CA GLU A 80 -7.91 6.06 13.23
C GLU A 80 -7.58 6.53 11.80
N CYS A 81 -8.14 5.83 10.78
CA CYS A 81 -8.03 6.13 9.37
C CYS A 81 -9.42 6.17 8.72
N ASP A 82 -9.55 6.94 7.63
CA ASP A 82 -10.80 7.09 6.88
C ASP A 82 -11.10 5.87 5.99
N CYS A 83 -10.05 5.25 5.46
CA CYS A 83 -10.16 4.02 4.68
C CYS A 83 -8.83 3.24 4.69
N ALA A 84 -8.89 1.98 4.24
CA ALA A 84 -7.72 1.15 4.01
C ALA A 84 -7.64 0.71 2.54
N VAL A 85 -6.43 0.72 1.97
CA VAL A 85 -6.14 0.20 0.63
C VAL A 85 -5.37 -1.10 0.81
N LEU A 86 -6.02 -2.23 0.50
CA LEU A 86 -5.46 -3.56 0.68
C LEU A 86 -5.52 -4.36 -0.62
N PRO A 87 -4.49 -5.19 -0.92
CA PRO A 87 -4.49 -6.05 -2.10
C PRO A 87 -5.48 -7.20 -1.92
N ILE A 88 -6.36 -7.42 -2.90
CA ILE A 88 -7.31 -8.53 -2.90
C ILE A 88 -6.90 -9.66 -3.84
N GLU A 89 -6.16 -9.33 -4.90
CA GLU A 89 -5.75 -10.28 -5.93
C GLU A 89 -4.44 -9.83 -6.59
N ASN A 90 -3.60 -10.76 -6.95
CA ASN A 90 -2.48 -10.54 -7.86
C ASN A 90 -2.61 -11.51 -9.05
N SER A 91 -2.46 -11.01 -10.28
CA SER A 91 -2.64 -11.81 -11.49
C SER A 91 -1.66 -12.99 -11.63
N TYR A 92 -0.60 -13.01 -10.81
CA TYR A 92 0.42 -14.06 -10.80
C TYR A 92 0.24 -15.05 -9.64
N GLU A 93 -0.16 -14.57 -8.46
CA GLU A 93 -0.29 -15.40 -7.24
C GLU A 93 -1.73 -15.72 -6.87
N GLY A 94 -2.70 -15.08 -7.53
CA GLY A 94 -4.12 -15.26 -7.21
C GLY A 94 -4.60 -14.41 -6.02
N ASP A 95 -5.61 -14.90 -5.34
CA ASP A 95 -6.29 -14.21 -4.25
C ASP A 95 -5.41 -14.03 -3.02
N VAL A 96 -5.49 -12.87 -2.38
CA VAL A 96 -4.86 -12.60 -1.09
C VAL A 96 -5.77 -13.10 0.03
N GLY A 97 -5.68 -14.39 0.38
CA GLY A 97 -6.58 -15.07 1.31
C GLY A 97 -6.85 -14.32 2.61
N GLN A 98 -5.81 -13.74 3.23
CA GLN A 98 -5.98 -12.94 4.46
C GLN A 98 -6.88 -11.72 4.29
N VAL A 99 -6.86 -11.07 3.12
CA VAL A 99 -7.71 -9.91 2.83
C VAL A 99 -9.12 -10.37 2.42
N MET A 100 -9.22 -11.51 1.74
CA MET A 100 -10.51 -12.13 1.46
C MET A 100 -11.25 -12.50 2.74
N ASP A 101 -10.55 -13.04 3.76
CA ASP A 101 -11.14 -13.29 5.08
C ASP A 101 -11.67 -12.01 5.73
N LEU A 102 -10.94 -10.89 5.64
CA LEU A 102 -11.40 -9.60 6.13
C LEU A 102 -12.63 -9.07 5.37
N THR A 103 -12.73 -9.39 4.08
CA THR A 103 -13.89 -9.03 3.26
C THR A 103 -15.15 -9.81 3.67
N TYR A 104 -15.00 -11.10 3.98
CA TYR A 104 -16.14 -11.96 4.34
C TYR A 104 -16.60 -11.82 5.80
N PHE A 105 -15.66 -11.61 6.71
CA PHE A 105 -15.92 -11.67 8.16
C PHE A 105 -15.75 -10.31 8.86
N GLY A 106 -15.30 -9.29 8.16
CA GLY A 106 -15.11 -7.95 8.71
C GLY A 106 -16.37 -7.09 8.60
N SER A 107 -16.29 -5.88 9.16
CA SER A 107 -17.40 -4.92 9.24
C SER A 107 -17.35 -3.83 8.17
N LEU A 108 -16.22 -3.68 7.47
CA LEU A 108 -16.03 -2.64 6.44
C LEU A 108 -16.54 -3.11 5.07
N TYR A 109 -16.88 -2.15 4.24
CA TYR A 109 -17.35 -2.36 2.87
C TYR A 109 -16.26 -2.01 1.86
N ILE A 110 -16.28 -2.69 0.71
CA ILE A 110 -15.46 -2.32 -0.44
C ILE A 110 -16.16 -1.19 -1.21
N ASN A 111 -15.58 0.01 -1.19
CA ASN A 111 -16.11 1.21 -1.84
C ASN A 111 -15.40 1.55 -3.16
N GLY A 112 -14.35 0.83 -3.51
CA GLY A 112 -13.65 1.00 -4.77
C GLY A 112 -12.65 -0.11 -5.03
N ILE A 113 -12.35 -0.34 -6.31
CA ILE A 113 -11.33 -1.29 -6.78
C ILE A 113 -10.38 -0.55 -7.72
N PHE A 114 -9.09 -0.83 -7.59
CA PHE A 114 -8.04 -0.22 -8.38
C PHE A 114 -7.01 -1.26 -8.81
N ASP A 115 -6.74 -1.33 -10.11
CA ASP A 115 -5.72 -2.20 -10.68
C ASP A 115 -4.39 -1.45 -10.81
N LEU A 116 -3.35 -1.95 -10.14
CA LEU A 116 -2.00 -1.42 -10.19
C LEU A 116 -1.09 -2.34 -10.99
N PRO A 117 -0.61 -1.92 -12.17
CA PRO A 117 0.43 -2.67 -12.88
C PRO A 117 1.71 -2.76 -12.04
N VAL A 118 2.27 -3.97 -11.92
CA VAL A 118 3.50 -4.25 -11.19
C VAL A 118 4.65 -4.27 -12.19
N GLU A 119 5.41 -3.20 -12.26
CA GLU A 119 6.60 -3.08 -13.08
C GLU A 119 7.84 -3.19 -12.21
N GLN A 120 8.75 -4.10 -12.57
CA GLN A 120 10.04 -4.26 -11.92
C GLN A 120 11.12 -3.58 -12.75
N ASN A 121 12.01 -2.86 -12.09
CA ASN A 121 13.09 -2.10 -12.73
C ASN A 121 14.40 -2.36 -11.98
N LEU A 122 15.53 -2.25 -12.66
CA LEU A 122 16.84 -2.35 -12.06
C LEU A 122 17.34 -0.96 -11.65
N PHE A 123 17.67 -0.82 -10.39
CA PHE A 123 18.34 0.37 -9.83
C PHE A 123 19.67 0.02 -9.23
N GLY A 124 20.57 1.00 -9.17
CA GLY A 124 21.85 0.94 -8.48
C GLY A 124 22.15 2.23 -7.74
N THR A 125 23.32 2.34 -7.14
CA THR A 125 23.80 3.59 -6.55
C THR A 125 23.96 4.68 -7.62
N LYS A 126 24.07 5.95 -7.21
CA LYS A 126 24.14 7.09 -8.15
C LYS A 126 25.23 6.98 -9.20
N ASP A 127 26.37 6.39 -8.80
CA ASP A 127 27.55 6.28 -9.65
C ASP A 127 27.68 4.89 -10.34
N ALA A 128 26.71 3.99 -10.13
CA ALA A 128 26.71 2.68 -10.74
C ALA A 128 26.29 2.75 -12.23
N SER A 129 26.81 1.83 -13.00
CA SER A 129 26.34 1.44 -14.33
C SER A 129 25.89 -0.02 -14.31
N ILE A 130 25.15 -0.46 -15.31
CA ILE A 130 24.70 -1.86 -15.40
C ILE A 130 25.89 -2.85 -15.42
N ASN A 131 27.01 -2.44 -16.01
CA ASN A 131 28.21 -3.26 -16.09
C ASN A 131 28.96 -3.42 -14.74
N ASP A 132 28.67 -2.56 -13.76
CA ASP A 132 29.25 -2.67 -12.43
C ASP A 132 28.50 -3.70 -11.59
N ILE A 133 27.21 -3.97 -11.91
CA ILE A 133 26.36 -4.84 -11.11
C ILE A 133 26.82 -6.30 -11.22
N LYS A 134 27.03 -6.93 -10.07
CA LYS A 134 27.36 -8.35 -9.93
C LYS A 134 26.24 -9.14 -9.26
N SER A 135 25.51 -8.47 -8.36
CA SER A 135 24.40 -9.09 -7.64
C SER A 135 23.20 -8.15 -7.55
N VAL A 136 22.03 -8.74 -7.42
CA VAL A 136 20.77 -8.02 -7.27
C VAL A 136 20.03 -8.50 -6.02
N ILE A 137 19.39 -7.56 -5.34
CA ILE A 137 18.62 -7.84 -4.13
C ILE A 137 17.15 -7.44 -4.35
N SER A 138 16.22 -8.29 -3.92
CA SER A 138 14.79 -7.98 -3.94
C SER A 138 13.97 -9.00 -3.16
N HIS A 139 12.64 -8.81 -3.11
CA HIS A 139 11.71 -9.83 -2.66
C HIS A 139 11.74 -11.04 -3.60
N LYS A 140 11.63 -12.26 -3.04
CA LYS A 140 11.67 -13.52 -3.79
C LYS A 140 10.79 -13.51 -5.05
N GLN A 141 9.59 -12.98 -4.94
CA GLN A 141 8.64 -12.89 -6.05
C GLN A 141 9.17 -11.98 -7.18
N ALA A 142 9.73 -10.82 -6.86
CA ALA A 142 10.29 -9.90 -7.85
C ALA A 142 11.51 -10.51 -8.56
N LEU A 143 12.37 -11.22 -7.82
CA LEU A 143 13.48 -11.99 -8.39
C LEU A 143 12.99 -13.07 -9.35
N GLY A 144 11.94 -13.82 -8.96
CA GLY A 144 11.34 -14.83 -9.84
C GLY A 144 10.72 -14.25 -11.12
N GLN A 145 10.06 -13.10 -11.03
CA GLN A 145 9.50 -12.40 -12.19
C GLN A 145 10.56 -11.87 -13.16
N CYS A 146 11.77 -11.62 -12.68
CA CYS A 146 12.92 -11.11 -13.44
C CYS A 146 13.99 -12.18 -13.71
N ALA A 147 13.70 -13.46 -13.46
CA ALA A 147 14.70 -14.53 -13.52
C ALA A 147 15.42 -14.63 -14.88
N GLU A 148 14.72 -14.42 -15.99
CA GLU A 148 15.31 -14.43 -17.34
C GLU A 148 16.34 -13.30 -17.48
N TYR A 149 15.97 -12.09 -17.15
CA TYR A 149 16.86 -10.92 -17.16
C TYR A 149 18.08 -11.11 -16.25
N ILE A 150 17.87 -11.64 -15.04
CA ILE A 150 18.94 -11.93 -14.06
C ILE A 150 19.93 -12.94 -14.65
N ASN A 151 19.43 -14.02 -15.26
CA ASN A 151 20.27 -15.06 -15.87
C ASN A 151 21.04 -14.55 -17.10
N GLU A 152 20.41 -13.75 -17.96
CA GLU A 152 21.05 -13.15 -19.15
C GLU A 152 22.25 -12.27 -18.76
N HIS A 153 22.15 -11.57 -17.63
CA HIS A 153 23.24 -10.71 -17.14
C HIS A 153 24.21 -11.41 -16.18
N GLY A 154 23.90 -12.65 -15.77
CA GLY A 154 24.74 -13.41 -14.84
C GLY A 154 24.79 -12.84 -13.43
N PHE A 155 23.72 -12.18 -12.96
CA PHE A 155 23.68 -11.61 -11.63
C PHE A 155 23.42 -12.67 -10.55
N ASP A 156 24.15 -12.58 -9.43
CA ASP A 156 23.81 -13.29 -8.21
C ASP A 156 22.58 -12.67 -7.55
N THR A 157 21.79 -13.47 -6.81
CA THR A 157 20.56 -12.99 -6.18
C THR A 157 20.58 -13.06 -4.68
N HIS A 158 20.01 -12.02 -4.01
CA HIS A 158 19.82 -11.97 -2.57
C HIS A 158 18.34 -11.68 -2.27
N GLU A 159 17.74 -12.47 -1.38
CA GLU A 159 16.34 -12.27 -0.97
C GLU A 159 16.23 -11.27 0.16
N GLU A 160 15.19 -10.43 0.09
CA GLU A 160 14.75 -9.50 1.13
C GLU A 160 13.24 -9.60 1.38
N VAL A 161 12.82 -9.07 2.54
CA VAL A 161 11.42 -9.13 3.01
C VAL A 161 10.45 -8.44 2.03
N ASN A 162 10.90 -7.35 1.40
CA ASN A 162 10.15 -6.67 0.33
C ASN A 162 11.08 -5.78 -0.52
N THR A 163 10.56 -5.33 -1.67
CA THR A 163 11.34 -4.56 -2.66
C THR A 163 11.76 -3.17 -2.14
N ALA A 164 10.97 -2.54 -1.27
CA ALA A 164 11.30 -1.23 -0.72
C ALA A 164 12.40 -1.32 0.35
N VAL A 165 12.40 -2.37 1.18
CA VAL A 165 13.50 -2.67 2.12
C VAL A 165 14.77 -2.97 1.36
N ALA A 166 14.70 -3.71 0.26
CA ALA A 166 15.82 -3.98 -0.62
C ALA A 166 16.43 -2.68 -1.19
N ALA A 167 15.57 -1.75 -1.67
CA ALA A 167 16.01 -0.44 -2.17
C ALA A 167 16.72 0.39 -1.09
N LYS A 168 16.16 0.42 0.13
CA LYS A 168 16.79 1.06 1.28
C LYS A 168 18.19 0.49 1.57
N LYS A 169 18.33 -0.84 1.54
CA LYS A 169 19.60 -1.51 1.82
C LYS A 169 20.67 -1.16 0.79
N VAL A 170 20.35 -1.10 -0.50
CA VAL A 170 21.29 -0.66 -1.55
C VAL A 170 21.71 0.79 -1.34
N PHE A 171 20.79 1.65 -0.96
CA PHE A 171 21.10 3.04 -0.61
C PHE A 171 22.06 3.12 0.59
N GLU A 172 21.81 2.37 1.67
CA GLU A 172 22.61 2.40 2.89
C GLU A 172 24.00 1.78 2.71
N THR A 173 24.12 0.68 1.96
CA THR A 173 25.40 0.02 1.69
C THR A 173 26.27 0.81 0.71
N ASN A 174 25.66 1.58 -0.18
CA ASN A 174 26.30 2.36 -1.23
C ASN A 174 27.34 1.57 -2.05
N ASP A 175 27.10 0.27 -2.26
CA ASP A 175 27.94 -0.62 -3.05
C ASP A 175 27.53 -0.57 -4.52
N LYS A 176 28.47 -0.17 -5.41
CA LYS A 176 28.23 -0.07 -6.86
C LYS A 176 27.96 -1.43 -7.52
N THR A 177 28.38 -2.52 -6.89
CA THR A 177 28.21 -3.86 -7.44
C THR A 177 26.88 -4.50 -7.07
N LEU A 178 26.13 -3.85 -6.15
CA LEU A 178 24.82 -4.33 -5.69
C LEU A 178 23.70 -3.51 -6.33
N GLY A 179 22.87 -4.17 -7.16
CA GLY A 179 21.65 -3.61 -7.72
C GLY A 179 20.43 -4.01 -6.89
N VAL A 180 19.31 -3.28 -7.09
CA VAL A 180 18.01 -3.64 -6.55
C VAL A 180 16.98 -3.75 -7.66
N ILE A 181 16.11 -4.76 -7.56
CA ILE A 181 14.92 -4.89 -8.41
C ILE A 181 13.73 -4.38 -7.62
N CYS A 182 13.13 -3.27 -8.08
CA CYS A 182 12.00 -2.63 -7.40
C CYS A 182 11.13 -1.79 -8.35
N SER A 183 10.06 -1.20 -7.82
CA SER A 183 9.25 -0.20 -8.53
C SER A 183 10.03 1.09 -8.77
N ILE A 184 9.58 1.90 -9.72
CA ILE A 184 10.15 3.24 -9.98
C ILE A 184 10.07 4.09 -8.69
N GLU A 185 8.91 4.07 -8.03
CA GLU A 185 8.67 4.87 -6.84
C GLU A 185 9.60 4.49 -5.67
N ALA A 186 9.88 3.17 -5.48
CA ALA A 186 10.81 2.72 -4.46
C ALA A 186 12.25 3.14 -4.75
N GLY A 187 12.69 3.06 -6.00
CA GLY A 187 14.02 3.51 -6.41
C GLY A 187 14.20 5.02 -6.25
N GLU A 188 13.21 5.82 -6.64
CA GLU A 188 13.21 7.27 -6.53
C GLU A 188 13.15 7.76 -5.07
N GLU A 189 12.37 7.10 -4.20
CA GLU A 189 12.25 7.43 -2.77
C GLU A 189 13.63 7.43 -2.07
N TYR A 190 14.50 6.49 -2.45
CA TYR A 190 15.86 6.39 -1.91
C TYR A 190 16.93 7.10 -2.78
N GLY A 191 16.51 7.81 -3.84
CA GLY A 191 17.43 8.53 -4.70
C GLY A 191 18.43 7.64 -5.45
N LEU A 192 18.05 6.39 -5.73
CA LEU A 192 18.82 5.46 -6.52
C LEU A 192 18.78 5.82 -8.00
N LYS A 193 19.80 5.39 -8.76
CA LYS A 193 19.86 5.58 -10.21
C LYS A 193 19.18 4.44 -10.92
N LEU A 194 18.23 4.76 -11.78
CA LEU A 194 17.62 3.80 -12.68
C LEU A 194 18.64 3.32 -13.71
N LEU A 195 18.87 2.01 -13.75
CA LEU A 195 19.79 1.36 -14.68
C LEU A 195 19.05 0.72 -15.87
N ASP A 196 17.91 0.08 -15.60
CA ASP A 196 17.07 -0.49 -16.65
C ASP A 196 15.60 -0.56 -16.25
N ARG A 197 14.68 -0.52 -17.22
CA ARG A 197 13.23 -0.46 -17.01
C ARG A 197 12.53 -1.73 -17.45
N LYS A 198 11.43 -2.07 -16.73
CA LYS A 198 10.47 -3.13 -17.13
C LYS A 198 11.16 -4.47 -17.40
N ILE A 199 12.04 -4.87 -16.50
CA ILE A 199 12.86 -6.07 -16.63
C ILE A 199 12.12 -7.37 -16.30
N ASN A 200 10.86 -7.29 -15.87
CA ASN A 200 10.01 -8.46 -15.64
C ASN A 200 9.44 -8.99 -16.96
N LYS A 201 9.47 -10.32 -17.12
CA LYS A 201 9.07 -11.05 -18.35
C LYS A 201 7.62 -10.78 -18.76
N ASN A 202 6.70 -10.66 -17.78
CA ASN A 202 5.28 -10.43 -18.01
C ASN A 202 4.90 -8.99 -17.70
N SER A 203 4.66 -8.20 -18.75
CA SER A 203 4.13 -6.83 -18.63
C SER A 203 2.69 -6.78 -18.11
N THR A 204 2.02 -7.93 -17.94
CA THR A 204 0.63 -8.06 -17.50
C THR A 204 0.47 -8.31 -16.02
N ASN A 205 1.58 -8.30 -15.23
CA ASN A 205 1.48 -8.46 -13.79
C ASN A 205 0.75 -7.26 -13.19
N THR A 206 -0.39 -7.52 -12.57
CA THR A 206 -1.26 -6.50 -11.97
C THR A 206 -1.68 -6.96 -10.58
N THR A 207 -1.62 -6.06 -9.63
CA THR A 207 -2.22 -6.26 -8.30
C THR A 207 -3.50 -5.43 -8.22
N ARG A 208 -4.59 -6.10 -7.87
CA ARG A 208 -5.88 -5.47 -7.62
C ARG A 208 -5.99 -5.10 -6.15
N PHE A 209 -6.23 -3.82 -5.91
CA PHE A 209 -6.45 -3.27 -4.57
C PHE A 209 -7.90 -2.92 -4.35
N ALA A 210 -8.40 -3.16 -3.15
CA ALA A 210 -9.72 -2.71 -2.70
C ALA A 210 -9.57 -1.57 -1.67
N VAL A 211 -10.49 -0.62 -1.74
CA VAL A 211 -10.65 0.45 -0.76
C VAL A 211 -11.74 0.05 0.23
N PHE A 212 -11.38 -0.14 1.48
CA PHE A 212 -12.26 -0.51 2.59
C PHE A 212 -12.58 0.71 3.45
N SER A 213 -13.87 0.95 3.74
CA SER A 213 -14.33 1.96 4.70
C SER A 213 -15.71 1.64 5.27
#